data_501ac6cadfdaf27a796f0c5828e863f0
#
_entry.id   501ac6cadfdaf27a796f0c5828e863f0
#
_cell.length_a   1.000
_cell.length_b   1.000
_cell.length_c   1.000
_cell.angle_alpha   90.00
_cell.angle_beta   90.00
_cell.angle_gamma   90.00
#
_symmetry.space_group_name_H-M   'P 1'
#
loop_
_entity.id
_entity.type
_entity.pdbx_description
1 polymer ?
#
loop_
_entity_poly.entity_id
_entity_poly.type
_entity_poly.pdbx_seq_one_letter_code
_entity_poly.pdbx_strand_id
1 'polypeptide(L)'
;VAQESGSWPAETHWYEPSNPLGLEVFDRDRLAWMAADSLGLRYTGPLKPNLAAQLRALLLETPQRFNHVVLELDSDGGDLAHVEEVVRILQDARRHMQITTRVMEGSLCASGCIPLFMQGNIRKASGASIWVFHGAQRATSGLPDVAATDRYLDLLGAAGMSPAFRAYLTADNRIYRPGSLILSGHELFAEHRAGIITELLPAWREQPPPAPTGLLPR
;
A
#
# COMPACT_ATOMS: atom_id res chain seq x y z
N VAL A 1 15.18 32.37 17.80
CA VAL A 1 14.67 32.25 16.46
C VAL A 1 13.65 31.15 16.51
N ALA A 2 12.36 31.51 16.56
CA ALA A 2 11.25 30.56 16.57
C ALA A 2 11.11 29.97 15.15
N GLN A 3 11.23 28.65 15.03
CA GLN A 3 10.82 27.94 13.82
C GLN A 3 9.29 27.93 13.79
N GLU A 4 8.72 28.68 12.85
CA GLU A 4 7.31 28.55 12.52
C GLU A 4 7.07 27.15 11.96
N SER A 5 6.20 26.39 12.64
CA SER A 5 5.71 25.11 12.18
C SER A 5 4.86 25.34 10.93
N GLY A 6 5.46 25.17 9.74
CA GLY A 6 4.74 25.17 8.48
C GLY A 6 3.69 24.04 8.52
N SER A 7 2.44 24.38 8.26
CA SER A 7 1.37 23.40 8.12
C SER A 7 1.62 22.54 6.88
N TRP A 8 1.89 21.28 7.10
CA TRP A 8 2.01 20.28 6.04
C TRP A 8 0.67 20.13 5.29
N PRO A 9 0.67 19.92 3.98
CA PRO A 9 -0.55 19.58 3.25
C PRO A 9 -1.23 18.38 3.90
N ALA A 10 -2.55 18.35 3.93
CA ALA A 10 -3.34 17.30 4.58
C ALA A 10 -2.97 15.86 4.13
N GLU A 11 -2.32 15.71 2.97
CA GLU A 11 -1.85 14.43 2.45
C GLU A 11 -0.52 13.95 3.04
N THR A 12 0.24 14.77 3.77
CA THR A 12 1.55 14.43 4.33
C THR A 12 1.54 14.23 5.85
N HIS A 13 0.42 14.47 6.53
CA HIS A 13 0.29 14.30 7.98
C HIS A 13 0.24 12.84 8.47
N TRP A 14 0.56 11.90 7.60
CA TRP A 14 0.38 10.48 7.86
C TRP A 14 1.54 9.81 8.58
N TYR A 15 2.68 10.45 8.69
CA TYR A 15 3.84 9.89 9.36
C TYR A 15 3.93 10.37 10.81
N GLU A 16 3.12 9.78 11.68
CA GLU A 16 3.39 9.79 13.12
C GLU A 16 4.08 8.49 13.51
N PRO A 17 5.28 8.52 14.11
CA PRO A 17 6.03 7.33 14.53
C PRO A 17 5.29 6.47 15.59
N SER A 18 4.15 6.92 16.07
CA SER A 18 3.31 6.29 17.09
C SER A 18 2.08 5.56 16.55
N ASN A 19 2.01 5.26 15.24
CA ASN A 19 0.86 4.54 14.70
C ASN A 19 0.73 3.16 15.36
N PRO A 20 -0.44 2.82 15.92
CA PRO A 20 -0.67 1.50 16.46
C PRO A 20 -0.53 0.45 15.36
N LEU A 21 0.08 -0.69 15.71
CA LEU A 21 0.17 -1.82 14.79
C LEU A 21 -1.22 -2.42 14.55
N GLY A 22 -1.59 -2.63 13.29
CA GLY A 22 -2.84 -3.29 12.90
C GLY A 22 -3.72 -2.44 11.99
N LEU A 23 -5.01 -2.77 11.95
CA LEU A 23 -6.01 -2.10 11.13
C LEU A 23 -6.67 -0.96 11.91
N GLU A 24 -6.62 0.22 11.34
CA GLU A 24 -7.31 1.42 11.84
C GLU A 24 -8.34 1.91 10.83
N VAL A 25 -9.43 2.48 11.36
CA VAL A 25 -10.41 3.23 10.56
C VAL A 25 -10.08 4.71 10.72
N PHE A 26 -9.88 5.40 9.60
CA PHE A 26 -9.64 6.84 9.64
C PHE A 26 -10.87 7.63 10.04
N ASP A 27 -10.66 8.65 10.85
CA ASP A 27 -11.65 9.68 11.04
C ASP A 27 -11.80 10.53 9.76
N ARG A 28 -13.06 10.78 9.35
CA ARG A 28 -13.38 11.55 8.13
C ARG A 28 -12.76 12.95 8.13
N ASP A 29 -12.60 13.56 9.29
CA ASP A 29 -12.05 14.91 9.42
C ASP A 29 -10.57 14.98 9.01
N ARG A 30 -9.88 13.85 9.01
CA ARG A 30 -8.49 13.73 8.53
C ARG A 30 -8.38 13.57 7.01
N LEU A 31 -9.50 13.33 6.33
CA LEU A 31 -9.54 13.05 4.89
C LEU A 31 -10.52 13.99 4.18
N ALA A 32 -10.33 15.29 4.34
CA ALA A 32 -11.19 16.32 3.74
C ALA A 32 -11.38 16.17 2.22
N TRP A 33 -10.50 15.40 1.55
CA TRP A 33 -10.58 15.08 0.13
C TRP A 33 -11.39 13.80 -0.18
N MET A 34 -11.76 13.01 0.84
CA MET A 34 -12.58 11.82 0.63
C MET A 34 -14.06 12.20 0.49
N ALA A 35 -14.72 11.58 -0.47
CA ALA A 35 -16.17 11.70 -0.60
C ALA A 35 -16.88 11.20 0.67
N ALA A 36 -18.06 11.74 0.95
CA ALA A 36 -18.83 11.44 2.16
C ALA A 36 -19.21 9.96 2.30
N ASP A 37 -19.20 9.20 1.19
CA ASP A 37 -19.48 7.77 1.09
C ASP A 37 -18.20 6.91 1.01
N SER A 38 -17.05 7.44 1.40
CA SER A 38 -15.78 6.72 1.43
C SER A 38 -15.41 6.26 2.83
N LEU A 39 -14.78 5.08 2.91
CA LEU A 39 -14.18 4.51 4.12
C LEU A 39 -12.66 4.55 4.00
N GLY A 40 -11.99 5.19 4.93
CA GLY A 40 -10.53 5.18 5.05
C GLY A 40 -10.06 4.11 6.03
N LEU A 41 -9.13 3.28 5.58
CA LEU A 41 -8.50 2.23 6.37
C LEU A 41 -6.98 2.37 6.26
N ARG A 42 -6.28 2.15 7.36
CA ARG A 42 -4.81 1.99 7.38
C ARG A 42 -4.45 0.69 8.04
N TYR A 43 -3.51 -0.01 7.45
CA TYR A 43 -2.89 -1.17 8.06
C TYR A 43 -1.39 -0.95 8.23
N THR A 44 -0.91 -1.14 9.47
CA THR A 44 0.50 -0.97 9.82
C THR A 44 1.07 -2.23 10.47
N GLY A 45 2.27 -2.63 10.05
CA GLY A 45 3.04 -3.76 10.59
C GLY A 45 2.75 -5.10 9.91
N PRO A 46 3.18 -6.23 10.53
CA PRO A 46 3.07 -7.56 9.93
C PRO A 46 1.60 -7.99 9.76
N LEU A 47 1.31 -8.66 8.65
CA LEU A 47 -0.04 -9.16 8.36
C LEU A 47 -0.42 -10.26 9.34
N LYS A 48 -1.34 -9.94 10.24
CA LYS A 48 -1.83 -10.83 11.29
C LYS A 48 -3.03 -11.66 10.80
N PRO A 49 -3.24 -12.87 11.33
CA PRO A 49 -4.37 -13.74 10.95
C PRO A 49 -5.76 -13.09 11.09
N ASN A 50 -5.92 -12.17 12.06
CA ASN A 50 -7.20 -11.49 12.30
C ASN A 50 -7.56 -10.41 11.27
N LEU A 51 -6.61 -9.99 10.41
CA LEU A 51 -6.88 -8.97 9.40
C LEU A 51 -8.00 -9.39 8.44
N ALA A 52 -7.99 -10.66 8.01
CA ALA A 52 -9.03 -11.19 7.14
C ALA A 52 -10.43 -11.05 7.77
N ALA A 53 -10.59 -11.44 9.02
CA ALA A 53 -11.87 -11.30 9.73
C ALA A 53 -12.29 -9.84 9.90
N GLN A 54 -11.36 -8.95 10.22
CA GLN A 54 -11.62 -7.50 10.36
C GLN A 54 -12.08 -6.88 9.04
N LEU A 55 -11.39 -7.16 7.94
CA LEU A 55 -11.77 -6.64 6.62
C LEU A 55 -13.09 -7.23 6.15
N ARG A 56 -13.36 -8.52 6.37
CA ARG A 56 -14.64 -9.16 6.08
C ARG A 56 -15.78 -8.44 6.79
N ALA A 57 -15.67 -8.24 8.09
CA ALA A 57 -16.68 -7.55 8.90
C ALA A 57 -16.94 -6.13 8.39
N LEU A 58 -15.88 -5.37 8.07
CA LEU A 58 -16.01 -3.98 7.62
C LEU A 58 -16.54 -3.85 6.19
N LEU A 59 -16.11 -4.71 5.28
CA LEU A 59 -16.34 -4.53 3.85
C LEU A 59 -17.52 -5.36 3.31
N LEU A 60 -17.82 -6.49 3.91
CA LEU A 60 -18.81 -7.44 3.38
C LEU A 60 -20.02 -7.65 4.30
N GLU A 61 -19.84 -7.58 5.62
CA GLU A 61 -20.90 -7.89 6.59
C GLU A 61 -21.60 -6.64 7.14
N THR A 62 -20.94 -5.47 7.08
CA THR A 62 -21.60 -4.21 7.47
C THR A 62 -22.53 -3.76 6.35
N PRO A 63 -23.78 -3.34 6.64
CA PRO A 63 -24.66 -2.78 5.62
C PRO A 63 -23.94 -1.67 4.88
N GLN A 64 -23.80 -1.82 3.56
CA GLN A 64 -22.92 -0.98 2.75
C GLN A 64 -23.36 0.48 2.81
N ARG A 65 -22.57 1.26 3.55
CA ARG A 65 -22.67 2.73 3.60
C ARG A 65 -21.64 3.42 2.72
N PHE A 66 -20.72 2.62 2.16
CA PHE A 66 -19.55 3.14 1.44
C PHE A 66 -19.53 2.55 0.02
N ASN A 67 -19.32 3.41 -0.95
CA ASN A 67 -19.11 3.03 -2.35
C ASN A 67 -17.61 2.99 -2.70
N HIS A 68 -16.78 3.55 -1.82
CA HIS A 68 -15.35 3.64 -2.02
C HIS A 68 -14.60 3.37 -0.73
N VAL A 69 -13.53 2.60 -0.84
CA VAL A 69 -12.58 2.32 0.25
C VAL A 69 -11.20 2.78 -0.15
N VAL A 70 -10.55 3.51 0.74
CA VAL A 70 -9.11 3.83 0.64
C VAL A 70 -8.38 3.00 1.67
N LEU A 71 -7.50 2.12 1.22
CA LEU A 71 -6.68 1.26 2.08
C LEU A 71 -5.22 1.68 1.97
N GLU A 72 -4.70 2.31 3.01
CA GLU A 72 -3.28 2.60 3.16
C GLU A 72 -2.55 1.42 3.77
N LEU A 73 -1.37 1.13 3.25
CA LEU A 73 -0.54 0.01 3.66
C LEU A 73 0.87 0.47 4.03
N ASP A 74 1.32 0.01 5.20
CA ASP A 74 2.69 0.14 5.68
C ASP A 74 3.06 -1.18 6.39
N SER A 75 3.50 -2.18 5.60
CA SER A 75 3.57 -3.56 6.08
C SER A 75 4.77 -4.31 5.51
N ASP A 76 5.43 -5.05 6.37
CA ASP A 76 6.49 -6.00 6.05
C ASP A 76 5.98 -7.34 5.48
N GLY A 77 4.65 -7.50 5.35
CA GLY A 77 4.04 -8.70 4.80
C GLY A 77 3.69 -9.73 5.86
N GLY A 78 3.59 -10.99 5.46
CA GLY A 78 3.20 -12.07 6.35
C GLY A 78 3.03 -13.41 5.65
N ASP A 79 2.44 -14.37 6.35
CA ASP A 79 2.19 -15.72 5.86
C ASP A 79 1.31 -15.74 4.60
N LEU A 80 1.72 -16.53 3.59
CA LEU A 80 1.05 -16.55 2.29
C LEU A 80 -0.41 -17.01 2.37
N ALA A 81 -0.75 -17.92 3.26
CA ALA A 81 -2.13 -18.40 3.41
C ALA A 81 -3.04 -17.28 3.94
N HIS A 82 -2.57 -16.47 4.89
CA HIS A 82 -3.30 -15.29 5.36
C HIS A 82 -3.41 -14.22 4.26
N VAL A 83 -2.36 -14.03 3.47
CA VAL A 83 -2.37 -13.13 2.31
C VAL A 83 -3.44 -13.55 1.31
N GLU A 84 -3.49 -14.82 0.94
CA GLU A 84 -4.47 -15.37 0.00
C GLU A 84 -5.92 -15.19 0.50
N GLU A 85 -6.14 -15.30 1.80
CA GLU A 85 -7.46 -15.04 2.40
C GLU A 85 -7.86 -13.57 2.30
N VAL A 86 -6.96 -12.66 2.66
CA VAL A 86 -7.20 -11.21 2.55
C VAL A 86 -7.41 -10.79 1.09
N VAL A 87 -6.62 -11.32 0.17
CA VAL A 87 -6.78 -11.07 -1.28
C VAL A 87 -8.19 -11.46 -1.73
N ARG A 88 -8.71 -12.64 -1.34
CA ARG A 88 -10.07 -13.06 -1.68
C ARG A 88 -11.14 -12.10 -1.15
N ILE A 89 -11.00 -11.64 0.09
CA ILE A 89 -11.93 -10.67 0.68
C ILE A 89 -11.93 -9.35 -0.10
N LEU A 90 -10.76 -8.83 -0.44
CA LEU A 90 -10.65 -7.61 -1.24
C LEU A 90 -11.20 -7.79 -2.66
N GLN A 91 -11.00 -8.97 -3.28
CA GLN A 91 -11.60 -9.30 -4.58
C GLN A 91 -13.12 -9.35 -4.52
N ASP A 92 -13.70 -9.91 -3.45
CA ASP A 92 -15.14 -9.93 -3.25
C ASP A 92 -15.70 -8.51 -3.03
N ALA A 93 -15.03 -7.71 -2.20
CA ALA A 93 -15.42 -6.31 -1.96
C ALA A 93 -15.40 -5.47 -3.25
N ARG A 94 -14.40 -5.67 -4.14
CA ARG A 94 -14.31 -4.97 -5.44
C ARG A 94 -15.48 -5.17 -6.37
N ARG A 95 -16.31 -6.18 -6.16
CA ARG A 95 -17.53 -6.40 -6.96
C ARG A 95 -18.64 -5.41 -6.61
N HIS A 96 -18.54 -4.77 -5.46
CA HIS A 96 -19.59 -3.94 -4.88
C HIS A 96 -19.13 -2.51 -4.58
N MET A 97 -17.83 -2.28 -4.49
CA MET A 97 -17.26 -0.98 -4.16
C MET A 97 -15.94 -0.74 -4.89
N GLN A 98 -15.55 0.51 -5.02
CA GLN A 98 -14.25 0.88 -5.55
C GLN A 98 -13.20 0.82 -4.43
N ILE A 99 -12.06 0.21 -4.69
CA ILE A 99 -10.94 0.16 -3.74
C ILE A 99 -9.77 0.96 -4.32
N THR A 100 -9.30 1.93 -3.56
CA THR A 100 -8.01 2.60 -3.80
C THR A 100 -7.02 2.10 -2.75
N THR A 101 -5.91 1.53 -3.18
CA THR A 101 -4.80 1.19 -2.29
C THR A 101 -3.72 2.24 -2.35
N ARG A 102 -3.05 2.50 -1.22
CA ARG A 102 -2.02 3.54 -1.11
C ARG A 102 -0.81 3.03 -0.34
N VAL A 103 0.39 3.40 -0.80
CA VAL A 103 1.64 3.30 -0.01
C VAL A 103 2.29 4.68 -0.02
N MET A 104 2.39 5.27 1.17
CA MET A 104 2.81 6.65 1.34
C MET A 104 4.34 6.79 1.29
N GLU A 105 4.81 8.02 1.29
CA GLU A 105 6.23 8.34 1.39
C GLU A 105 6.83 7.75 2.67
N GLY A 106 7.98 7.07 2.53
CA GLY A 106 8.65 6.39 3.63
C GLY A 106 7.98 5.10 4.12
N SER A 107 6.73 4.82 3.68
CA SER A 107 6.05 3.57 4.03
C SER A 107 6.61 2.38 3.24
N LEU A 108 6.54 1.22 3.89
CA LEU A 108 7.01 -0.06 3.37
C LEU A 108 5.84 -0.90 2.86
N CYS A 109 5.98 -1.49 1.69
CA CYS A 109 5.13 -2.60 1.26
C CYS A 109 6.01 -3.78 0.83
N ALA A 110 6.16 -4.76 1.71
CA ALA A 110 7.04 -5.89 1.50
C ALA A 110 6.26 -7.21 1.35
N SER A 111 6.79 -8.12 0.54
CA SER A 111 6.32 -9.51 0.49
C SER A 111 4.79 -9.61 0.34
N GLY A 112 4.10 -10.24 1.28
CA GLY A 112 2.64 -10.40 1.30
C GLY A 112 1.82 -9.11 1.28
N CYS A 113 2.41 -7.94 1.59
CA CYS A 113 1.75 -6.64 1.42
C CYS A 113 1.46 -6.33 -0.07
N ILE A 114 2.35 -6.73 -0.97
CA ILE A 114 2.26 -6.38 -2.40
C ILE A 114 1.01 -6.97 -3.06
N PRO A 115 0.67 -8.25 -2.91
CA PRO A 115 -0.59 -8.79 -3.42
C PRO A 115 -1.84 -8.09 -2.88
N LEU A 116 -1.83 -7.65 -1.60
CA LEU A 116 -2.93 -6.87 -1.03
C LEU A 116 -3.05 -5.52 -1.73
N PHE A 117 -1.95 -4.80 -1.84
CA PHE A 117 -1.91 -3.51 -2.55
C PHE A 117 -2.45 -3.64 -3.98
N MET A 118 -2.11 -4.72 -4.67
CA MET A 118 -2.54 -4.96 -6.04
C MET A 118 -4.03 -5.26 -6.19
N GLN A 119 -4.78 -5.41 -5.09
CA GLN A 119 -6.24 -5.53 -5.17
C GLN A 119 -6.96 -4.19 -5.37
N GLY A 120 -6.28 -3.06 -5.25
CA GLY A 120 -6.85 -1.76 -5.60
C GLY A 120 -7.26 -1.65 -7.07
N ASN A 121 -8.45 -1.06 -7.34
CA ASN A 121 -8.83 -0.62 -8.68
C ASN A 121 -7.92 0.53 -9.12
N ILE A 122 -7.58 1.40 -8.17
CA ILE A 122 -6.59 2.46 -8.29
C ILE A 122 -5.50 2.15 -7.27
N ARG A 123 -4.24 2.09 -7.71
CA ARG A 123 -3.10 1.72 -6.88
C ARG A 123 -2.10 2.87 -6.86
N LYS A 124 -2.14 3.66 -5.78
CA LYS A 124 -1.33 4.88 -5.65
C LYS A 124 -0.13 4.63 -4.75
N ALA A 125 1.02 5.11 -5.16
CA ALA A 125 2.21 5.06 -4.31
C ALA A 125 3.03 6.33 -4.42
N SER A 126 3.70 6.72 -3.33
CA SER A 126 4.74 7.73 -3.40
C SER A 126 5.94 7.20 -4.18
N GLY A 127 6.59 8.07 -4.96
CA GLY A 127 7.85 7.72 -5.60
C GLY A 127 8.95 7.30 -4.62
N ALA A 128 8.88 7.77 -3.37
CA ALA A 128 9.80 7.46 -2.27
C ALA A 128 9.24 6.37 -1.31
N SER A 129 8.19 5.66 -1.68
CA SER A 129 7.75 4.45 -0.97
C SER A 129 8.73 3.29 -1.20
N ILE A 130 8.80 2.35 -0.24
CA ILE A 130 9.77 1.26 -0.22
C ILE A 130 9.07 -0.06 -0.54
N TRP A 131 9.59 -0.79 -1.51
CA TRP A 131 9.03 -2.05 -1.98
C TRP A 131 10.05 -3.17 -1.87
N VAL A 132 9.67 -4.27 -1.20
CA VAL A 132 10.60 -5.37 -0.94
C VAL A 132 10.02 -6.68 -1.49
N PHE A 133 10.74 -7.26 -2.44
CA PHE A 133 10.43 -8.55 -3.05
C PHE A 133 11.42 -9.59 -2.55
N HIS A 134 10.92 -10.70 -2.05
CA HIS A 134 11.69 -11.89 -1.71
C HIS A 134 10.84 -13.15 -1.90
N GLY A 135 11.48 -14.29 -2.07
CA GLY A 135 10.79 -15.56 -2.14
C GLY A 135 10.27 -16.02 -0.78
N ALA A 136 9.26 -16.87 -0.82
CA ALA A 136 8.75 -17.50 0.38
C ALA A 136 9.81 -18.41 1.02
N GLN A 137 9.78 -18.51 2.33
CA GLN A 137 10.65 -19.37 3.12
C GLN A 137 9.81 -20.32 3.96
N ARG A 138 10.30 -21.54 4.13
CA ARG A 138 9.68 -22.51 5.04
C ARG A 138 9.86 -22.07 6.49
N ALA A 139 8.77 -21.92 7.20
CA ALA A 139 8.78 -21.41 8.58
C ALA A 139 9.70 -22.23 9.52
N THR A 140 9.81 -23.54 9.30
CA THR A 140 10.59 -24.45 10.16
C THR A 140 12.08 -24.44 9.88
N SER A 141 12.52 -24.15 8.66
CA SER A 141 13.93 -24.29 8.24
C SER A 141 14.56 -23.01 7.70
N GLY A 142 13.75 -21.99 7.41
CA GLY A 142 14.22 -20.76 6.74
C GLY A 142 14.70 -20.99 5.29
N LEU A 143 14.60 -22.22 4.78
CA LEU A 143 14.99 -22.52 3.40
C LEU A 143 13.96 -21.99 2.40
N PRO A 144 14.39 -21.64 1.18
CA PRO A 144 13.46 -21.21 0.13
C PRO A 144 12.36 -22.24 -0.12
N ASP A 145 11.13 -21.75 -0.25
CA ASP A 145 9.98 -22.53 -0.68
C ASP A 145 9.60 -22.11 -2.11
N VAL A 146 10.07 -22.88 -3.08
CA VAL A 146 9.86 -22.59 -4.51
C VAL A 146 8.37 -22.59 -4.84
N ALA A 147 7.62 -23.60 -4.36
CA ALA A 147 6.19 -23.71 -4.67
C ALA A 147 5.37 -22.55 -4.08
N ALA A 148 5.68 -22.11 -2.87
CA ALA A 148 5.05 -20.94 -2.27
C ALA A 148 5.48 -19.64 -2.99
N THR A 149 6.72 -19.56 -3.46
CA THR A 149 7.21 -18.42 -4.26
C THR A 149 6.48 -18.34 -5.61
N ASP A 150 6.27 -19.47 -6.28
CA ASP A 150 5.51 -19.51 -7.53
C ASP A 150 4.07 -19.08 -7.33
N ARG A 151 3.39 -19.55 -6.28
CA ARG A 151 2.04 -19.07 -5.93
C ARG A 151 2.00 -17.58 -5.66
N TYR A 152 2.98 -17.04 -4.96
CA TYR A 152 3.10 -15.60 -4.75
C TYR A 152 3.23 -14.85 -6.07
N LEU A 153 4.09 -15.29 -6.99
CA LEU A 153 4.24 -14.69 -8.32
C LEU A 153 2.96 -14.80 -9.16
N ASP A 154 2.21 -15.89 -9.02
CA ASP A 154 0.94 -16.08 -9.70
C ASP A 154 -0.14 -15.13 -9.17
N LEU A 155 -0.19 -14.88 -7.84
CA LEU A 155 -1.06 -13.85 -7.26
C LEU A 155 -0.76 -12.47 -7.84
N LEU A 156 0.52 -12.09 -7.94
CA LEU A 156 0.93 -10.82 -8.54
C LEU A 156 0.56 -10.76 -10.03
N GLY A 157 0.79 -11.85 -10.77
CA GLY A 157 0.46 -11.96 -12.19
C GLY A 157 -1.05 -11.81 -12.44
N ALA A 158 -1.87 -12.52 -11.67
CA ALA A 158 -3.33 -12.43 -11.74
C ALA A 158 -3.87 -11.03 -11.40
N ALA A 159 -3.14 -10.27 -10.58
CA ALA A 159 -3.49 -8.89 -10.21
C ALA A 159 -2.92 -7.83 -11.18
N GLY A 160 -2.21 -8.23 -12.23
CA GLY A 160 -1.75 -7.35 -13.30
C GLY A 160 -0.27 -6.97 -13.27
N MET A 161 0.58 -7.71 -12.56
CA MET A 161 2.03 -7.56 -12.69
C MET A 161 2.45 -7.81 -14.13
N SER A 162 3.32 -6.95 -14.68
CA SER A 162 3.78 -7.11 -16.06
C SER A 162 4.63 -8.36 -16.25
N PRO A 163 4.49 -9.08 -17.39
CA PRO A 163 5.34 -10.24 -17.69
C PRO A 163 6.83 -9.91 -17.69
N ALA A 164 7.20 -8.71 -18.13
CA ALA A 164 8.58 -8.25 -18.12
C ALA A 164 9.14 -8.13 -16.69
N PHE A 165 8.35 -7.62 -15.76
CA PHE A 165 8.77 -7.52 -14.37
C PHE A 165 8.81 -8.90 -13.70
N ARG A 166 7.86 -9.80 -14.02
CA ARG A 166 7.95 -11.21 -13.58
C ARG A 166 9.27 -11.84 -14.05
N ALA A 167 9.62 -11.67 -15.33
CA ALA A 167 10.89 -12.18 -15.86
C ALA A 167 12.10 -11.57 -15.15
N TYR A 168 12.05 -10.27 -14.83
CA TYR A 168 13.10 -9.61 -14.05
C TYR A 168 13.25 -10.21 -12.65
N LEU A 169 12.16 -10.49 -11.95
CA LEU A 169 12.19 -11.12 -10.62
C LEU A 169 12.75 -12.55 -10.66
N THR A 170 12.45 -13.31 -11.72
CA THR A 170 12.87 -14.72 -11.84
C THR A 170 14.24 -14.89 -12.51
N ALA A 171 14.78 -13.85 -13.15
CA ALA A 171 16.10 -13.90 -13.77
C ALA A 171 17.18 -14.39 -12.80
N ASP A 172 18.02 -15.29 -13.24
CA ASP A 172 19.11 -15.89 -12.45
C ASP A 172 18.64 -16.48 -11.10
N ASN A 173 17.40 -16.93 -11.02
CA ASN A 173 16.75 -17.39 -9.80
C ASN A 173 16.71 -16.33 -8.68
N ARG A 174 16.68 -15.03 -9.02
CA ARG A 174 16.82 -13.93 -8.07
C ARG A 174 15.85 -14.01 -6.92
N ILE A 175 14.54 -14.21 -7.19
CA ILE A 175 13.51 -14.29 -6.15
C ILE A 175 13.52 -15.61 -5.38
N TYR A 176 14.17 -16.66 -5.90
CA TYR A 176 14.25 -17.99 -5.25
C TYR A 176 15.47 -18.16 -4.36
N ARG A 177 16.40 -17.19 -4.36
CA ARG A 177 17.59 -17.17 -3.51
C ARG A 177 17.30 -16.43 -2.20
N PRO A 178 18.06 -16.72 -1.14
CA PRO A 178 18.06 -15.86 0.05
C PRO A 178 18.44 -14.43 -0.32
N GLY A 179 17.73 -13.47 0.28
CA GLY A 179 17.93 -12.05 0.05
C GLY A 179 16.64 -11.36 -0.40
N SER A 180 16.73 -10.07 -0.57
CA SER A 180 15.60 -9.21 -0.95
C SER A 180 16.00 -8.26 -2.06
N LEU A 181 15.08 -8.05 -3.01
CA LEU A 181 15.15 -6.96 -3.95
C LEU A 181 14.38 -5.78 -3.38
N ILE A 182 15.05 -4.65 -3.22
CA ILE A 182 14.44 -3.42 -2.71
C ILE A 182 14.37 -2.42 -3.84
N LEU A 183 13.19 -1.88 -4.07
CA LEU A 183 12.90 -0.86 -5.10
C LEU A 183 12.10 0.27 -4.48
N SER A 184 12.26 1.47 -5.02
CA SER A 184 11.38 2.60 -4.73
C SER A 184 10.09 2.52 -5.55
N GLY A 185 9.05 3.26 -5.14
CA GLY A 185 7.85 3.40 -5.95
C GLY A 185 8.13 3.98 -7.33
N HIS A 186 9.11 4.89 -7.44
CA HIS A 186 9.53 5.45 -8.71
C HIS A 186 10.13 4.39 -9.65
N GLU A 187 11.07 3.57 -9.16
CA GLU A 187 11.67 2.48 -9.95
C GLU A 187 10.61 1.49 -10.45
N LEU A 188 9.67 1.08 -9.57
CA LEU A 188 8.58 0.18 -9.96
C LEU A 188 7.68 0.76 -11.05
N PHE A 189 7.33 2.03 -10.93
CA PHE A 189 6.39 2.68 -11.85
C PHE A 189 7.05 3.12 -13.16
N ALA A 190 8.16 3.86 -13.07
CA ALA A 190 8.76 4.55 -14.22
C ALA A 190 9.80 3.68 -14.94
N GLU A 191 10.66 2.99 -14.19
CA GLU A 191 11.79 2.26 -14.78
C GLU A 191 11.38 0.84 -15.17
N HIS A 192 10.82 0.08 -14.23
CA HIS A 192 10.43 -1.30 -14.50
C HIS A 192 9.06 -1.45 -15.15
N ARG A 193 8.19 -0.43 -15.07
CA ARG A 193 6.80 -0.51 -15.54
C ARG A 193 6.15 -1.81 -15.10
N ALA A 194 6.30 -2.07 -13.79
CA ALA A 194 6.00 -3.36 -13.19
C ALA A 194 4.51 -3.75 -13.24
N GLY A 195 3.60 -2.82 -13.54
CA GLY A 195 2.16 -3.05 -13.53
C GLY A 195 1.58 -3.12 -12.11
N ILE A 196 2.40 -2.82 -11.08
CA ILE A 196 2.00 -2.85 -9.67
C ILE A 196 1.32 -1.54 -9.30
N ILE A 197 1.95 -0.41 -9.56
CA ILE A 197 1.45 0.93 -9.29
C ILE A 197 0.72 1.45 -10.53
N THR A 198 -0.47 2.04 -10.38
CA THR A 198 -1.21 2.67 -11.48
C THR A 198 -1.00 4.18 -11.54
N GLU A 199 -0.75 4.81 -10.39
CA GLU A 199 -0.55 6.25 -10.27
C GLU A 199 0.53 6.56 -9.23
N LEU A 200 1.45 7.47 -9.55
CA LEU A 200 2.32 8.05 -8.52
C LEU A 200 1.58 9.17 -7.79
N LEU A 201 1.68 9.16 -6.47
CA LEU A 201 1.29 10.32 -5.68
C LEU A 201 2.20 11.48 -6.04
N PRO A 202 1.65 12.73 -6.10
CA PRO A 202 2.47 13.90 -6.32
C PRO A 202 3.62 13.93 -5.31
N ALA A 203 4.83 14.23 -5.80
CA ALA A 203 5.92 14.52 -4.88
C ALA A 203 5.54 15.72 -4.01
N TRP A 204 5.91 15.65 -2.73
CA TRP A 204 5.76 16.78 -1.84
C TRP A 204 6.39 18.02 -2.50
N ARG A 205 5.62 19.07 -2.64
CA ARG A 205 6.11 20.38 -3.08
C ARG A 205 5.97 21.33 -1.90
N GLU A 206 7.06 21.96 -1.53
CA GLU A 206 7.03 23.10 -0.62
C GLU A 206 5.98 24.10 -1.14
N GLN A 207 4.97 24.40 -0.33
CA GLN A 207 4.03 25.45 -0.72
C GLN A 207 4.81 26.76 -0.81
N PRO A 208 4.67 27.52 -1.89
CA PRO A 208 5.25 28.87 -1.92
C PRO A 208 4.72 29.64 -0.69
N PRO A 209 5.58 30.41 -0.01
CA PRO A 209 5.15 31.20 1.13
C PRO A 209 3.89 32.00 0.72
N PRO A 210 2.91 32.14 1.63
CA PRO A 210 1.72 32.91 1.32
C PRO A 210 2.15 34.31 0.80
N ALA A 211 1.53 34.72 -0.30
CA ALA A 211 1.82 36.04 -0.86
C ALA A 211 1.73 37.07 0.25
N PRO A 212 2.70 37.98 0.36
CA PRO A 212 2.66 39.03 1.40
C PRO A 212 1.32 39.73 1.30
N THR A 213 0.55 39.65 2.37
CA THR A 213 -0.72 40.39 2.48
C THR A 213 -0.37 41.85 2.29
N GLY A 214 -0.72 42.38 1.11
CA GLY A 214 -0.44 43.79 0.78
C GLY A 214 -1.00 44.68 1.87
N LEU A 215 -0.13 45.46 2.49
CA LEU A 215 -0.54 46.63 3.28
C LEU A 215 -1.47 47.46 2.40
N LEU A 216 -2.74 47.52 2.76
CA LEU A 216 -3.65 48.47 2.15
C LEU A 216 -3.02 49.89 2.30
N PRO A 217 -2.89 50.65 1.22
CA PRO A 217 -2.44 52.02 1.34
C PRO A 217 -3.44 52.80 2.19
N ARG A 218 -2.91 53.62 3.13
CA ARG A 218 -3.68 54.57 3.94
C ARG A 218 -4.25 55.68 3.08
#